data_3200fc1705ab2ef4f3300d49747692b7
#
_entry.id   3200fc1705ab2ef4f3300d49747692b7
#
_cell.length_a   1.000
_cell.length_b   1.000
_cell.length_c   1.000
_cell.angle_alpha   90.00
_cell.angle_beta   90.00
_cell.angle_gamma   90.00
#
_symmetry.space_group_name_H-M   'P 1'
#
loop_
_entity.id
_entity.type
_entity.pdbx_description
1 polymer ?
#
loop_
_entity_poly.entity_id
_entity_poly.type
_entity_poly.pdbx_seq_one_letter_code
_entity_poly.pdbx_strand_id
1 'polypeptide(L)'
;MSEEQNHRVVLVTGGACRIGAAIVREFAGVGWRVVIHFRNSRQEAETLFSEIGGEEEGHFMVRQDLLETGAVQSLIDVILKRYGRLDCLVNNASVYRRHCMADLTPKLLEDAYAINFMVPFQLMQEFRKVFGRGNIVNLLDQRVASVDPAAGAYALAKKSLRDATEACALEWAPQIRVNAVAPGIVLPPPELPPETSMARILQYVPMRQCSPPAEVARACRFLAESQTITGQVLYVDGGLHLHNGNLGEKKSQTTL
;
A
#
# COMPACT_ATOMS: atom_id res chain seq x y z
N MET A 1 -13.58 32.74 3.10
CA MET A 1 -13.28 31.30 2.98
C MET A 1 -12.42 30.98 4.19
N SER A 2 -12.93 30.20 5.13
CA SER A 2 -12.24 29.87 6.37
C SER A 2 -10.98 29.05 6.06
N GLU A 3 -9.92 29.17 6.87
CA GLU A 3 -8.67 28.41 6.77
C GLU A 3 -8.90 26.90 6.75
N GLU A 4 -10.04 26.41 7.27
CA GLU A 4 -10.44 24.99 7.26
C GLU A 4 -10.55 24.34 5.87
N GLN A 5 -10.77 25.12 4.79
CA GLN A 5 -10.93 24.57 3.44
C GLN A 5 -9.60 24.31 2.70
N ASN A 6 -8.45 24.63 3.27
CA ASN A 6 -7.18 24.59 2.55
C ASN A 6 -6.33 23.33 2.81
N HIS A 7 -6.70 22.45 3.74
CA HIS A 7 -5.95 21.24 4.01
C HIS A 7 -6.29 20.11 3.02
N ARG A 8 -5.24 19.52 2.45
CA ARG A 8 -5.36 18.31 1.60
C ARG A 8 -5.78 17.11 2.45
N VAL A 9 -6.60 16.24 1.89
CA VAL A 9 -7.14 15.05 2.56
C VAL A 9 -6.56 13.79 1.91
N VAL A 10 -6.08 12.85 2.74
CA VAL A 10 -5.60 11.54 2.30
C VAL A 10 -6.37 10.42 3.00
N LEU A 11 -6.80 9.42 2.23
CA LEU A 11 -7.28 8.14 2.76
C LEU A 11 -6.15 7.13 2.74
N VAL A 12 -5.87 6.49 3.90
CA VAL A 12 -4.93 5.37 4.01
C VAL A 12 -5.70 4.11 4.40
N THR A 13 -5.87 3.17 3.46
CA THR A 13 -6.52 1.90 3.79
C THR A 13 -5.57 1.00 4.57
N GLY A 14 -6.08 0.32 5.64
CA GLY A 14 -5.22 -0.42 6.56
C GLY A 14 -4.20 0.47 7.27
N GLY A 15 -4.59 1.71 7.58
CA GLY A 15 -3.72 2.77 8.11
C GLY A 15 -3.29 2.60 9.57
N ALA A 16 -3.91 1.69 10.34
CA ALA A 16 -3.69 1.61 11.78
C ALA A 16 -2.33 1.02 12.21
N CYS A 17 -1.70 0.19 11.38
CA CYS A 17 -0.55 -0.61 11.76
C CYS A 17 0.57 -0.59 10.73
N ARG A 18 1.78 -0.97 11.18
CA ARG A 18 2.94 -1.29 10.32
C ARG A 18 3.24 -0.17 9.30
N ILE A 19 3.28 -0.49 8.00
CA ILE A 19 3.52 0.48 6.91
C ILE A 19 2.41 1.54 6.89
N GLY A 20 1.15 1.13 7.06
CA GLY A 20 0.00 2.05 7.07
C GLY A 20 0.13 3.12 8.14
N ALA A 21 0.53 2.76 9.36
CA ALA A 21 0.76 3.72 10.44
C ALA A 21 1.91 4.70 10.14
N ALA A 22 2.97 4.22 9.50
CA ALA A 22 4.05 5.12 9.07
C ALA A 22 3.59 6.11 8.00
N ILE A 23 2.76 5.66 7.04
CA ILE A 23 2.16 6.53 6.02
C ILE A 23 1.26 7.58 6.68
N VAL A 24 0.42 7.18 7.63
CA VAL A 24 -0.45 8.11 8.38
C VAL A 24 0.38 9.19 9.07
N ARG A 25 1.44 8.82 9.81
CA ARG A 25 2.35 9.78 10.47
C ARG A 25 3.02 10.74 9.49
N GLU A 26 3.49 10.21 8.36
CA GLU A 26 4.18 10.99 7.33
C GLU A 26 3.28 12.08 6.74
N PHE A 27 2.02 11.75 6.42
CA PHE A 27 1.08 12.73 5.88
C PHE A 27 0.59 13.71 6.94
N ALA A 28 0.27 13.25 8.15
CA ALA A 28 -0.14 14.10 9.26
C ALA A 28 0.96 15.11 9.62
N GLY A 29 2.22 14.66 9.71
CA GLY A 29 3.37 15.49 10.04
C GLY A 29 3.66 16.62 9.05
N VAL A 30 3.06 16.62 7.87
CA VAL A 30 3.15 17.71 6.88
C VAL A 30 1.82 18.43 6.65
N GLY A 31 0.88 18.31 7.58
CA GLY A 31 -0.36 19.07 7.62
C GLY A 31 -1.48 18.55 6.71
N TRP A 32 -1.43 17.29 6.25
CA TRP A 32 -2.58 16.69 5.61
C TRP A 32 -3.59 16.21 6.64
N ARG A 33 -4.88 16.35 6.36
CA ARG A 33 -5.93 15.65 7.09
C ARG A 33 -5.95 14.19 6.66
N VAL A 34 -5.85 13.28 7.63
CA VAL A 34 -5.71 11.86 7.34
C VAL A 34 -6.98 11.11 7.75
N VAL A 35 -7.49 10.30 6.83
CA VAL A 35 -8.53 9.30 7.10
C VAL A 35 -7.86 7.96 7.31
N ILE A 36 -7.89 7.46 8.55
CA ILE A 36 -7.34 6.17 8.95
C ILE A 36 -8.41 5.10 8.78
N HIS A 37 -8.35 4.33 7.70
CA HIS A 37 -9.22 3.16 7.58
C HIS A 37 -8.58 1.95 8.23
N PHE A 38 -9.38 1.17 8.98
CA PHE A 38 -8.98 -0.10 9.60
C PHE A 38 -10.15 -1.09 9.64
N ARG A 39 -9.83 -2.40 9.81
CA ARG A 39 -10.85 -3.45 9.98
C ARG A 39 -10.92 -3.92 11.43
N ASN A 40 -9.82 -4.52 11.92
CA ASN A 40 -9.78 -5.17 13.25
C ASN A 40 -8.89 -4.44 14.26
N SER A 41 -7.91 -3.66 13.81
CA SER A 41 -6.88 -3.00 14.64
C SER A 41 -7.41 -1.70 15.26
N ARG A 42 -8.48 -1.80 16.08
CA ARG A 42 -9.14 -0.63 16.67
C ARG A 42 -8.26 0.10 17.67
N GLN A 43 -7.63 -0.64 18.58
CA GLN A 43 -6.80 -0.05 19.63
C GLN A 43 -5.58 0.69 19.04
N GLU A 44 -4.94 0.09 18.05
CA GLU A 44 -3.80 0.69 17.33
C GLU A 44 -4.25 1.94 16.56
N ALA A 45 -5.45 1.90 15.94
CA ALA A 45 -6.01 3.05 15.25
C ALA A 45 -6.29 4.21 16.22
N GLU A 46 -6.91 3.95 17.38
CA GLU A 46 -7.20 4.95 18.41
C GLU A 46 -5.90 5.56 18.97
N THR A 47 -4.89 4.73 19.24
CA THR A 47 -3.57 5.20 19.72
C THR A 47 -2.92 6.11 18.69
N LEU A 48 -2.85 5.67 17.42
CA LEU A 48 -2.27 6.45 16.33
C LEU A 48 -3.05 7.75 16.08
N PHE A 49 -4.37 7.70 16.12
CA PHE A 49 -5.24 8.85 15.94
C PHE A 49 -4.97 9.93 16.99
N SER A 50 -4.86 9.53 18.27
CA SER A 50 -4.51 10.46 19.36
C SER A 50 -3.08 11.02 19.18
N GLU A 51 -2.14 10.18 18.77
CA GLU A 51 -0.74 10.57 18.54
C GLU A 51 -0.60 11.70 17.50
N ILE A 52 -1.42 11.66 16.44
CA ILE A 52 -1.36 12.66 15.36
C ILE A 52 -2.25 13.89 15.60
N GLY A 53 -2.84 14.05 16.79
CA GLY A 53 -3.68 15.18 17.15
C GLY A 53 -5.18 14.98 16.93
N GLY A 54 -5.59 13.80 16.46
CA GLY A 54 -6.99 13.38 16.43
C GLY A 54 -7.93 14.29 15.65
N GLU A 55 -9.11 14.48 16.19
CA GLU A 55 -10.16 15.29 15.57
C GLU A 55 -9.86 16.80 15.59
N GLU A 56 -9.05 17.26 16.55
CA GLU A 56 -8.63 18.66 16.67
C GLU A 56 -7.80 19.11 15.46
N GLU A 57 -6.97 18.22 14.94
CA GLU A 57 -6.21 18.44 13.68
C GLU A 57 -7.02 18.03 12.42
N GLY A 58 -8.31 17.72 12.58
CA GLY A 58 -9.21 17.37 11.48
C GLY A 58 -9.00 15.99 10.90
N HIS A 59 -8.34 15.07 11.62
CA HIS A 59 -8.21 13.67 11.21
C HIS A 59 -9.50 12.89 11.44
N PHE A 60 -9.60 11.69 10.88
CA PHE A 60 -10.79 10.86 10.99
C PHE A 60 -10.43 9.37 10.98
N MET A 61 -11.18 8.56 11.73
CA MET A 61 -11.04 7.11 11.74
C MET A 61 -12.31 6.46 11.18
N VAL A 62 -12.12 5.43 10.34
CA VAL A 62 -13.24 4.63 9.82
C VAL A 62 -12.95 3.15 9.99
N ARG A 63 -13.83 2.46 10.71
CA ARG A 63 -13.84 1.00 10.78
C ARG A 63 -14.72 0.45 9.68
N GLN A 64 -14.16 -0.35 8.76
CA GLN A 64 -14.90 -0.97 7.68
C GLN A 64 -14.23 -2.29 7.27
N ASP A 65 -14.99 -3.35 7.00
CA ASP A 65 -14.48 -4.48 6.23
C ASP A 65 -14.72 -4.21 4.74
N LEU A 66 -13.66 -3.97 4.00
CA LEU A 66 -13.73 -3.63 2.57
C LEU A 66 -14.19 -4.80 1.69
N LEU A 67 -14.30 -6.00 2.25
CA LEU A 67 -14.84 -7.17 1.54
C LEU A 67 -16.38 -7.26 1.63
N GLU A 68 -17.01 -6.47 2.49
CA GLU A 68 -18.47 -6.41 2.56
C GLU A 68 -19.05 -5.69 1.35
N THR A 69 -20.22 -6.16 0.91
CA THR A 69 -20.93 -5.54 -0.22
C THR A 69 -21.27 -4.07 0.09
N GLY A 70 -20.91 -3.17 -0.83
CA GLY A 70 -21.14 -1.72 -0.65
C GLY A 70 -20.15 -1.00 0.27
N ALA A 71 -19.21 -1.70 0.90
CA ALA A 71 -18.25 -1.13 1.83
C ALA A 71 -17.38 -0.02 1.21
N VAL A 72 -16.90 -0.23 0.00
CA VAL A 72 -16.09 0.75 -0.74
C VAL A 72 -16.89 2.04 -0.98
N GLN A 73 -18.13 1.93 -1.45
CA GLN A 73 -19.00 3.07 -1.66
C GLN A 73 -19.26 3.82 -0.35
N SER A 74 -19.64 3.08 0.71
CA SER A 74 -19.90 3.64 2.03
C SER A 74 -18.70 4.42 2.59
N LEU A 75 -17.48 3.89 2.43
CA LEU A 75 -16.25 4.56 2.84
C LEU A 75 -16.05 5.89 2.12
N ILE A 76 -16.22 5.91 0.80
CA ILE A 76 -16.09 7.13 -0.01
C ILE A 76 -17.18 8.16 0.34
N ASP A 77 -18.44 7.73 0.55
CA ASP A 77 -19.55 8.60 0.92
C ASP A 77 -19.34 9.28 2.27
N VAL A 78 -18.81 8.56 3.26
CA VAL A 78 -18.48 9.13 4.58
C VAL A 78 -17.38 10.20 4.45
N ILE A 79 -16.36 9.96 3.64
CA ILE A 79 -15.28 10.93 3.39
C ILE A 79 -15.82 12.16 2.66
N LEU A 80 -16.62 11.96 1.61
CA LEU A 80 -17.27 13.04 0.87
C LEU A 80 -18.14 13.91 1.79
N LYS A 81 -18.95 13.28 2.64
CA LYS A 81 -19.82 13.98 3.61
C LYS A 81 -19.00 14.81 4.61
N ARG A 82 -17.85 14.30 5.08
CA ARG A 82 -17.04 14.98 6.10
C ARG A 82 -16.19 16.12 5.53
N TYR A 83 -15.54 15.88 4.39
CA TYR A 83 -14.53 16.80 3.86
C TYR A 83 -14.91 17.49 2.54
N GLY A 84 -15.88 16.96 1.80
CA GLY A 84 -16.21 17.44 0.45
C GLY A 84 -15.13 17.18 -0.60
N ARG A 85 -14.01 16.55 -0.21
CA ARG A 85 -12.83 16.29 -1.04
C ARG A 85 -12.02 15.09 -0.57
N LEU A 86 -11.27 14.51 -1.48
CA LEU A 86 -10.17 13.57 -1.21
C LEU A 86 -9.08 13.83 -2.26
N ASP A 87 -7.89 14.21 -1.81
CA ASP A 87 -6.79 14.60 -2.70
C ASP A 87 -5.84 13.45 -3.00
N CYS A 88 -5.76 12.49 -2.07
CA CYS A 88 -4.93 11.30 -2.21
C CYS A 88 -5.63 10.06 -1.66
N LEU A 89 -5.59 8.98 -2.45
CA LEU A 89 -5.95 7.63 -2.01
C LEU A 89 -4.69 6.79 -1.91
N VAL A 90 -4.39 6.24 -0.72
CA VAL A 90 -3.32 5.27 -0.53
C VAL A 90 -3.91 3.89 -0.28
N ASN A 91 -3.85 3.03 -1.30
CA ASN A 91 -4.28 1.64 -1.23
C ASN A 91 -3.21 0.78 -0.55
N ASN A 92 -3.23 0.73 0.79
CA ASN A 92 -2.27 -0.01 1.59
C ASN A 92 -2.86 -1.30 2.21
N ALA A 93 -4.18 -1.40 2.41
CA ALA A 93 -4.81 -2.61 2.94
C ALA A 93 -4.43 -3.85 2.12
N SER A 94 -3.91 -4.88 2.76
CA SER A 94 -3.40 -6.07 2.10
C SER A 94 -3.39 -7.26 3.04
N VAL A 95 -3.52 -8.47 2.49
CA VAL A 95 -3.32 -9.72 3.21
C VAL A 95 -2.32 -10.57 2.44
N TYR A 96 -1.22 -10.90 3.09
CA TYR A 96 -0.22 -11.82 2.55
C TYR A 96 -0.41 -13.21 3.17
N ARG A 97 -0.60 -14.21 2.33
CA ARG A 97 -0.57 -15.61 2.69
C ARG A 97 0.35 -16.35 1.73
N ARG A 98 1.23 -17.17 2.28
CA ARG A 98 2.18 -17.93 1.48
C ARG A 98 1.55 -19.26 1.03
N HIS A 99 1.45 -19.44 -0.28
CA HIS A 99 0.97 -20.67 -0.91
C HIS A 99 1.78 -20.93 -2.18
N CYS A 100 2.25 -22.18 -2.37
CA CYS A 100 2.86 -22.58 -3.62
C CYS A 100 1.82 -22.64 -4.74
N MET A 101 2.25 -22.46 -5.99
CA MET A 101 1.34 -22.50 -7.15
C MET A 101 0.58 -23.83 -7.26
N ALA A 102 1.25 -24.95 -6.91
CA ALA A 102 0.62 -26.27 -6.96
C ALA A 102 -0.53 -26.46 -5.95
N ASP A 103 -0.52 -25.69 -4.85
CA ASP A 103 -1.49 -25.81 -3.75
C ASP A 103 -2.65 -24.80 -3.87
N LEU A 104 -2.65 -23.98 -4.92
CA LEU A 104 -3.68 -22.96 -5.09
C LEU A 104 -5.01 -23.59 -5.46
N THR A 105 -6.00 -23.37 -4.61
CA THR A 105 -7.40 -23.64 -4.91
C THR A 105 -8.09 -22.40 -5.48
N PRO A 106 -9.22 -22.54 -6.21
CA PRO A 106 -10.01 -21.38 -6.65
C PRO A 106 -10.33 -20.41 -5.52
N LYS A 107 -10.69 -20.91 -4.34
CA LYS A 107 -11.01 -20.10 -3.17
C LYS A 107 -9.81 -19.27 -2.66
N LEU A 108 -8.62 -19.86 -2.61
CA LEU A 108 -7.40 -19.13 -2.21
C LEU A 108 -7.04 -18.03 -3.21
N LEU A 109 -7.28 -18.29 -4.50
CA LEU A 109 -7.09 -17.30 -5.55
C LEU A 109 -8.09 -16.14 -5.41
N GLU A 110 -9.37 -16.45 -5.27
CA GLU A 110 -10.44 -15.47 -5.07
C GLU A 110 -10.17 -14.59 -3.84
N ASP A 111 -9.83 -15.19 -2.69
CA ASP A 111 -9.56 -14.45 -1.45
C ASP A 111 -8.36 -13.50 -1.60
N ALA A 112 -7.30 -13.94 -2.27
CA ALA A 112 -6.12 -13.11 -2.51
C ALA A 112 -6.44 -11.95 -3.46
N TYR A 113 -7.18 -12.21 -4.54
CA TYR A 113 -7.58 -11.18 -5.49
C TYR A 113 -8.58 -10.20 -4.89
N ALA A 114 -9.52 -10.66 -4.07
CA ALA A 114 -10.53 -9.79 -3.46
C ALA A 114 -9.89 -8.59 -2.74
N ILE A 115 -8.99 -8.84 -1.81
CA ILE A 115 -8.39 -7.78 -0.99
C ILE A 115 -7.18 -7.09 -1.63
N ASN A 116 -6.36 -7.80 -2.45
CA ASN A 116 -5.11 -7.26 -2.98
C ASN A 116 -5.24 -6.65 -4.39
N PHE A 117 -6.38 -6.87 -5.07
CA PHE A 117 -6.65 -6.32 -6.39
C PHE A 117 -8.05 -5.70 -6.51
N MET A 118 -9.13 -6.46 -6.25
CA MET A 118 -10.49 -5.99 -6.52
C MET A 118 -10.87 -4.77 -5.64
N VAL A 119 -10.59 -4.84 -4.33
CA VAL A 119 -10.85 -3.72 -3.41
C VAL A 119 -10.08 -2.46 -3.80
N PRO A 120 -8.74 -2.47 -3.97
CA PRO A 120 -8.03 -1.27 -4.40
C PRO A 120 -8.50 -0.77 -5.77
N PHE A 121 -8.82 -1.64 -6.71
CA PHE A 121 -9.34 -1.24 -8.02
C PHE A 121 -10.71 -0.56 -7.91
N GLN A 122 -11.63 -1.10 -7.12
CA GLN A 122 -12.93 -0.48 -6.86
C GLN A 122 -12.78 0.88 -6.15
N LEU A 123 -11.86 1.00 -5.17
CA LEU A 123 -11.56 2.27 -4.53
C LEU A 123 -11.02 3.31 -5.52
N MET A 124 -10.18 2.92 -6.46
CA MET A 124 -9.69 3.80 -7.53
C MET A 124 -10.83 4.26 -8.44
N GLN A 125 -11.75 3.36 -8.81
CA GLN A 125 -12.92 3.69 -9.64
C GLN A 125 -13.86 4.67 -8.91
N GLU A 126 -14.20 4.41 -7.64
CA GLU A 126 -15.06 5.31 -6.86
C GLU A 126 -14.37 6.64 -6.57
N PHE A 127 -13.06 6.67 -6.31
CA PHE A 127 -12.28 7.90 -6.20
C PHE A 127 -12.42 8.75 -7.48
N ARG A 128 -12.21 8.16 -8.65
CA ARG A 128 -12.36 8.82 -9.94
C ARG A 128 -13.77 9.36 -10.16
N LYS A 129 -14.78 8.56 -9.87
CA LYS A 129 -16.19 8.88 -10.08
C LYS A 129 -16.65 10.04 -9.19
N VAL A 130 -16.24 10.05 -7.91
CA VAL A 130 -16.74 11.01 -6.92
C VAL A 130 -15.93 12.29 -6.90
N PHE A 131 -14.59 12.20 -6.94
CA PHE A 131 -13.71 13.36 -6.78
C PHE A 131 -13.16 13.88 -8.12
N GLY A 132 -13.00 13.02 -9.13
CA GLY A 132 -12.62 13.35 -10.50
C GLY A 132 -11.22 13.95 -10.69
N ARG A 133 -10.48 14.18 -9.61
CA ARG A 133 -9.11 14.74 -9.63
C ARG A 133 -8.32 14.35 -8.39
N GLY A 134 -6.99 14.33 -8.49
CA GLY A 134 -6.10 14.05 -7.37
C GLY A 134 -5.06 13.00 -7.71
N ASN A 135 -4.67 12.20 -6.73
CA ASN A 135 -3.70 11.16 -6.99
C ASN A 135 -3.99 9.87 -6.21
N ILE A 136 -3.48 8.77 -6.72
CA ILE A 136 -3.62 7.44 -6.15
C ILE A 136 -2.24 6.82 -6.03
N VAL A 137 -1.96 6.23 -4.87
CA VAL A 137 -0.73 5.47 -4.62
C VAL A 137 -1.10 4.06 -4.18
N ASN A 138 -0.74 3.08 -4.99
CA ASN A 138 -0.97 1.67 -4.71
C ASN A 138 0.25 1.05 -4.02
N LEU A 139 0.07 0.44 -2.83
CA LEU A 139 1.11 -0.38 -2.21
C LEU A 139 1.16 -1.75 -2.89
N LEU A 140 2.24 -1.97 -3.63
CA LEU A 140 2.57 -3.24 -4.26
C LEU A 140 3.49 -4.08 -3.34
N ASP A 141 4.37 -4.83 -3.96
CA ASP A 141 5.44 -5.63 -3.36
C ASP A 141 6.57 -5.76 -4.40
N GLN A 142 7.81 -5.87 -4.00
CA GLN A 142 8.95 -6.06 -4.92
C GLN A 142 8.78 -7.27 -5.84
N ARG A 143 7.95 -8.25 -5.44
CA ARG A 143 7.61 -9.44 -6.23
C ARG A 143 6.87 -9.15 -7.54
N VAL A 144 6.42 -7.91 -7.76
CA VAL A 144 5.85 -7.51 -9.06
C VAL A 144 6.92 -7.50 -10.17
N ALA A 145 8.19 -7.34 -9.83
CA ALA A 145 9.31 -7.40 -10.78
C ALA A 145 9.94 -8.78 -10.92
N SER A 146 9.60 -9.74 -10.03
CA SER A 146 10.23 -11.05 -9.98
C SER A 146 9.22 -12.19 -10.03
N VAL A 147 9.71 -13.43 -10.08
CA VAL A 147 8.90 -14.63 -9.97
C VAL A 147 9.16 -15.27 -8.60
N ASP A 148 8.13 -15.35 -7.76
CA ASP A 148 8.17 -16.07 -6.48
C ASP A 148 7.03 -17.09 -6.45
N PRO A 149 7.30 -18.38 -6.80
CA PRO A 149 6.27 -19.39 -6.84
C PRO A 149 5.62 -19.68 -5.47
N ALA A 150 6.32 -19.34 -4.38
CA ALA A 150 5.80 -19.51 -3.03
C ALA A 150 4.91 -18.35 -2.55
N ALA A 151 4.85 -17.25 -3.30
CA ALA A 151 3.94 -16.14 -3.04
C ALA A 151 2.58 -16.29 -3.78
N GLY A 152 2.48 -17.26 -4.69
CA GLY A 152 1.25 -17.73 -5.34
C GLY A 152 0.26 -16.63 -5.73
N ALA A 153 -0.98 -16.79 -5.29
CA ALA A 153 -2.08 -15.88 -5.60
C ALA A 153 -1.83 -14.42 -5.18
N TYR A 154 -1.12 -14.19 -4.08
CA TYR A 154 -0.77 -12.82 -3.65
C TYR A 154 0.08 -12.09 -4.69
N ALA A 155 1.14 -12.73 -5.19
CA ALA A 155 2.01 -12.13 -6.19
C ALA A 155 1.28 -11.85 -7.50
N LEU A 156 0.38 -12.76 -7.92
CA LEU A 156 -0.49 -12.55 -9.10
C LEU A 156 -1.40 -11.34 -8.92
N ALA A 157 -2.07 -11.23 -7.77
CA ALA A 157 -2.95 -10.09 -7.47
C ALA A 157 -2.18 -8.75 -7.46
N LYS A 158 -0.97 -8.72 -6.87
CA LYS A 158 -0.13 -7.51 -6.87
C LYS A 158 0.40 -7.14 -8.27
N LYS A 159 0.69 -8.13 -9.12
CA LYS A 159 1.04 -7.89 -10.54
C LYS A 159 -0.14 -7.31 -11.31
N SER A 160 -1.35 -7.85 -11.11
CA SER A 160 -2.56 -7.28 -11.70
C SER A 160 -2.79 -5.83 -11.23
N LEU A 161 -2.52 -5.51 -9.97
CA LEU A 161 -2.63 -4.14 -9.45
C LEU A 161 -1.57 -3.20 -10.05
N ARG A 162 -0.35 -3.70 -10.34
CA ARG A 162 0.65 -2.94 -11.09
C ARG A 162 0.14 -2.58 -12.48
N ASP A 163 -0.34 -3.57 -13.23
CA ASP A 163 -0.83 -3.36 -14.59
C ASP A 163 -2.04 -2.41 -14.61
N ALA A 164 -2.95 -2.54 -13.63
CA ALA A 164 -4.06 -1.59 -13.45
C ALA A 164 -3.57 -0.17 -13.09
N THR A 165 -2.49 -0.04 -12.31
CA THR A 165 -1.86 1.26 -12.01
C THR A 165 -1.43 1.98 -13.29
N GLU A 166 -0.74 1.28 -14.19
CA GLU A 166 -0.25 1.84 -15.46
C GLU A 166 -1.41 2.19 -16.41
N ALA A 167 -2.39 1.28 -16.54
CA ALA A 167 -3.57 1.50 -17.39
C ALA A 167 -4.40 2.71 -16.92
N CYS A 168 -4.69 2.79 -15.61
CA CYS A 168 -5.43 3.90 -15.05
C CYS A 168 -4.65 5.23 -15.12
N ALA A 169 -3.32 5.18 -14.97
CA ALA A 169 -2.46 6.36 -15.12
C ALA A 169 -2.56 6.95 -16.52
N LEU A 170 -2.58 6.10 -17.54
CA LEU A 170 -2.70 6.51 -18.94
C LEU A 170 -4.11 7.07 -19.24
N GLU A 171 -5.15 6.36 -18.79
CA GLU A 171 -6.54 6.72 -19.12
C GLU A 171 -7.04 7.97 -18.36
N TRP A 172 -6.61 8.16 -17.09
CA TRP A 172 -7.19 9.19 -16.21
C TRP A 172 -6.37 10.48 -16.13
N ALA A 173 -5.22 10.52 -16.79
CA ALA A 173 -4.44 11.74 -16.93
C ALA A 173 -5.20 12.78 -17.82
N PRO A 174 -5.03 14.06 -17.59
CA PRO A 174 -4.19 14.72 -16.57
C PRO A 174 -4.87 14.91 -15.21
N GLN A 175 -6.13 14.55 -15.03
CA GLN A 175 -6.92 14.86 -13.85
C GLN A 175 -6.48 14.03 -12.63
N ILE A 176 -6.18 12.75 -12.84
CA ILE A 176 -5.78 11.83 -11.79
C ILE A 176 -4.43 11.19 -12.16
N ARG A 177 -3.48 11.29 -11.25
CA ARG A 177 -2.22 10.55 -11.35
C ARG A 177 -2.35 9.24 -10.55
N VAL A 178 -1.87 8.16 -11.11
CA VAL A 178 -1.88 6.85 -10.46
C VAL A 178 -0.47 6.29 -10.48
N ASN A 179 0.09 6.04 -9.30
CA ASN A 179 1.44 5.50 -9.13
C ASN A 179 1.43 4.38 -8.10
N ALA A 180 2.55 3.73 -7.94
CA ALA A 180 2.71 2.67 -6.94
C ALA A 180 4.05 2.77 -6.21
N VAL A 181 4.05 2.27 -4.98
CA VAL A 181 5.27 1.97 -4.22
C VAL A 181 5.36 0.46 -4.04
N ALA A 182 6.52 -0.12 -4.33
CA ALA A 182 6.81 -1.54 -4.18
C ALA A 182 7.85 -1.76 -3.08
N PRO A 183 7.42 -1.99 -1.83
CA PRO A 183 8.34 -2.27 -0.73
C PRO A 183 9.02 -3.64 -0.88
N GLY A 184 10.23 -3.74 -0.34
CA GLY A 184 10.92 -4.99 -0.10
C GLY A 184 10.59 -5.59 1.28
N ILE A 185 11.64 -6.04 1.96
CA ILE A 185 11.53 -6.53 3.33
C ILE A 185 11.49 -5.33 4.27
N VAL A 186 10.32 -5.04 4.84
CA VAL A 186 10.09 -3.86 5.69
C VAL A 186 10.16 -4.23 7.16
N LEU A 187 9.43 -5.25 7.56
CA LEU A 187 9.33 -5.74 8.93
C LEU A 187 9.42 -7.26 8.93
N PRO A 188 9.99 -7.86 9.98
CA PRO A 188 9.97 -9.32 10.12
C PRO A 188 8.53 -9.84 9.98
N PRO A 189 8.31 -10.96 9.25
CA PRO A 189 7.04 -11.66 9.32
C PRO A 189 6.72 -12.01 10.79
N PRO A 190 5.47 -11.89 11.23
CA PRO A 190 5.10 -12.27 12.61
C PRO A 190 5.41 -13.73 12.95
N GLU A 191 5.44 -14.59 11.93
CA GLU A 191 5.63 -16.03 12.03
C GLU A 191 7.02 -16.47 11.54
N LEU A 192 8.04 -15.61 11.68
CA LEU A 192 9.39 -15.99 11.27
C LEU A 192 9.87 -17.14 12.16
N PRO A 193 10.22 -18.32 11.59
CA PRO A 193 10.76 -19.41 12.39
C PRO A 193 12.00 -18.96 13.15
N PRO A 194 12.18 -19.40 14.43
CA PRO A 194 13.30 -18.98 15.27
C PRO A 194 14.69 -19.23 14.63
N GLU A 195 14.79 -20.27 13.77
CA GLU A 195 16.02 -20.62 13.04
C GLU A 195 16.31 -19.67 11.85
N THR A 196 15.34 -18.86 11.45
CA THR A 196 15.50 -17.93 10.32
C THR A 196 15.90 -16.57 10.83
N SER A 197 17.19 -16.29 10.95
CA SER A 197 17.63 -14.95 11.31
C SER A 197 17.37 -13.97 10.18
N MET A 198 17.00 -12.73 10.52
CA MET A 198 16.87 -11.64 9.54
C MET A 198 18.17 -11.45 8.74
N ALA A 199 19.33 -11.65 9.35
CA ALA A 199 20.62 -11.59 8.67
C ALA A 199 20.72 -12.58 7.49
N ARG A 200 20.13 -13.79 7.63
CA ARG A 200 20.08 -14.79 6.56
C ARG A 200 19.19 -14.35 5.40
N ILE A 201 18.12 -13.63 5.67
CA ILE A 201 17.24 -13.08 4.63
C ILE A 201 17.91 -11.87 3.97
N LEU A 202 18.48 -10.97 4.76
CA LEU A 202 19.10 -9.75 4.28
C LEU A 202 20.36 -9.96 3.43
N GLN A 203 20.99 -11.14 3.48
CA GLN A 203 22.10 -11.46 2.58
C GLN A 203 21.73 -11.40 1.08
N TYR A 204 20.43 -11.49 0.75
CA TYR A 204 19.94 -11.39 -0.62
C TYR A 204 19.55 -9.95 -1.02
N VAL A 205 19.46 -9.04 -0.06
CA VAL A 205 19.18 -7.62 -0.33
C VAL A 205 20.50 -6.93 -0.65
N PRO A 206 20.69 -6.28 -1.80
CA PRO A 206 21.92 -5.58 -2.13
C PRO A 206 22.39 -4.60 -1.06
N MET A 207 21.46 -3.81 -0.49
CA MET A 207 21.75 -2.88 0.60
C MET A 207 21.93 -3.54 1.98
N ARG A 208 21.74 -4.86 2.10
CA ARG A 208 21.91 -5.65 3.35
C ARG A 208 21.07 -5.14 4.54
N GLN A 209 20.00 -4.44 4.29
CA GLN A 209 19.11 -3.89 5.32
C GLN A 209 17.64 -3.97 4.91
N CYS A 210 16.76 -3.94 5.91
CA CYS A 210 15.33 -3.77 5.67
C CYS A 210 15.04 -2.36 5.14
N SER A 211 13.95 -2.23 4.39
CA SER A 211 13.41 -0.91 4.03
C SER A 211 12.60 -0.37 5.22
N PRO A 212 13.04 0.71 5.87
CA PRO A 212 12.28 1.26 7.00
C PRO A 212 10.86 1.67 6.58
N PRO A 213 9.82 1.42 7.40
CA PRO A 213 8.46 1.88 7.10
C PRO A 213 8.38 3.38 6.76
N ALA A 214 9.22 4.21 7.40
CA ALA A 214 9.30 5.63 7.13
C ALA A 214 9.78 5.96 5.70
N GLU A 215 10.65 5.13 5.09
CA GLU A 215 11.07 5.34 3.70
C GLU A 215 9.94 5.01 2.72
N VAL A 216 9.19 3.95 2.99
CA VAL A 216 7.99 3.62 2.21
C VAL A 216 6.96 4.75 2.31
N ALA A 217 6.77 5.30 3.50
CA ALA A 217 5.86 6.42 3.73
C ALA A 217 6.29 7.70 2.98
N ARG A 218 7.58 8.06 3.05
CA ARG A 218 8.13 9.19 2.28
C ARG A 218 7.97 9.00 0.77
N ALA A 219 8.16 7.78 0.26
CA ALA A 219 7.93 7.46 -1.15
C ALA A 219 6.45 7.67 -1.54
N CYS A 220 5.50 7.27 -0.70
CA CYS A 220 4.07 7.53 -0.92
C CYS A 220 3.79 9.03 -0.97
N ARG A 221 4.29 9.81 -0.02
CA ARG A 221 4.12 11.27 0.00
C ARG A 221 4.79 11.93 -1.20
N PHE A 222 6.01 11.54 -1.56
CA PHE A 222 6.69 12.05 -2.75
C PHE A 222 5.84 11.89 -4.02
N LEU A 223 5.28 10.70 -4.25
CA LEU A 223 4.40 10.45 -5.39
C LEU A 223 3.08 11.24 -5.29
N ALA A 224 2.54 11.40 -4.07
CA ALA A 224 1.33 12.18 -3.83
C ALA A 224 1.52 13.66 -4.15
N GLU A 225 2.67 14.25 -3.88
CA GLU A 225 2.97 15.66 -4.06
C GLU A 225 3.59 16.00 -5.43
N SER A 226 4.17 15.01 -6.13
CA SER A 226 4.74 15.19 -7.46
C SER A 226 3.65 15.50 -8.49
N GLN A 227 3.85 16.50 -9.36
CA GLN A 227 2.80 16.95 -10.29
C GLN A 227 2.83 16.27 -11.64
N THR A 228 3.98 15.78 -12.08
CA THR A 228 4.20 15.22 -13.43
C THR A 228 4.55 13.73 -13.44
N ILE A 229 4.52 13.07 -12.27
CA ILE A 229 4.81 11.64 -12.15
C ILE A 229 3.49 10.86 -12.14
N THR A 230 3.29 10.00 -13.14
CA THR A 230 2.17 9.06 -13.23
C THR A 230 2.60 7.76 -13.91
N GLY A 231 1.96 6.64 -13.61
CA GLY A 231 2.27 5.32 -14.16
C GLY A 231 3.56 4.69 -13.62
N GLN A 232 4.16 5.25 -12.55
CA GLN A 232 5.44 4.78 -12.04
C GLN A 232 5.29 3.79 -10.89
N VAL A 233 6.21 2.83 -10.83
CA VAL A 233 6.43 1.95 -9.69
C VAL A 233 7.75 2.32 -9.04
N LEU A 234 7.68 2.89 -7.83
CA LEU A 234 8.88 3.22 -7.06
C LEU A 234 9.23 2.08 -6.10
N TYR A 235 10.33 1.40 -6.38
CA TYR A 235 10.84 0.32 -5.53
C TYR A 235 11.55 0.89 -4.31
N VAL A 236 11.10 0.48 -3.12
CA VAL A 236 11.72 0.79 -1.83
C VAL A 236 12.10 -0.54 -1.18
N ASP A 237 13.12 -1.20 -1.72
CA ASP A 237 13.42 -2.60 -1.45
C ASP A 237 14.92 -2.93 -1.29
N GLY A 238 15.76 -1.89 -1.21
CA GLY A 238 17.21 -2.06 -1.12
C GLY A 238 17.84 -2.72 -2.34
N GLY A 239 17.18 -2.67 -3.50
CA GLY A 239 17.63 -3.29 -4.76
C GLY A 239 17.24 -4.76 -4.90
N LEU A 240 16.37 -5.29 -4.03
CA LEU A 240 15.99 -6.71 -4.03
C LEU A 240 15.31 -7.13 -5.35
N HIS A 241 14.52 -6.25 -5.97
CA HIS A 241 13.86 -6.51 -7.26
C HIS A 241 14.83 -6.75 -8.42
N LEU A 242 16.08 -6.30 -8.30
CA LEU A 242 17.14 -6.52 -9.32
C LEU A 242 17.70 -7.95 -9.26
N HIS A 243 17.49 -8.66 -8.16
CA HIS A 243 17.81 -10.06 -8.07
C HIS A 243 16.80 -10.90 -8.85
N ASN A 244 17.26 -11.61 -9.89
CA ASN A 244 16.45 -12.46 -10.77
C ASN A 244 15.87 -13.68 -10.03
N GLY A 245 15.03 -13.48 -9.03
CA GLY A 245 14.14 -14.50 -8.46
C GLY A 245 14.77 -15.60 -7.61
N ASN A 246 16.08 -15.73 -7.54
CA ASN A 246 16.72 -16.83 -6.79
C ASN A 246 17.08 -16.41 -5.36
N LEU A 247 16.10 -16.36 -4.47
CA LEU A 247 16.34 -16.28 -3.02
C LEU A 247 16.95 -17.58 -2.43
N GLY A 248 17.30 -18.57 -3.26
CA GLY A 248 17.64 -19.91 -2.81
C GLY A 248 18.98 -20.49 -3.29
N GLU A 249 19.66 -19.95 -4.26
CA GLU A 249 20.91 -20.56 -4.71
C GLU A 249 22.08 -19.57 -4.69
N LYS A 250 23.03 -19.82 -3.79
CA LYS A 250 24.41 -19.37 -3.99
C LYS A 250 24.91 -20.02 -5.27
N LYS A 251 25.13 -19.24 -6.35
CA LYS A 251 26.13 -19.68 -7.33
C LYS A 251 27.43 -19.84 -6.55
N SER A 252 27.88 -21.07 -6.42
CA SER A 252 29.24 -21.36 -5.98
C SER A 252 30.17 -20.49 -6.84
N GLN A 253 30.90 -19.59 -6.21
CA GLN A 253 32.03 -18.95 -6.85
C GLN A 253 33.01 -20.08 -7.24
N THR A 254 32.90 -20.52 -8.47
CA THR A 254 33.99 -21.30 -9.08
C THR A 254 35.11 -20.31 -9.28
N THR A 255 36.10 -20.41 -8.41
CA THR A 255 37.40 -19.74 -8.54
C THR A 255 38.00 -20.21 -9.88
N LEU A 256 38.25 -19.28 -10.79
CA LEU A 256 39.20 -19.43 -11.86
C LEU A 256 40.58 -19.03 -11.37
#